data_6cd1d645a3da564b49bf5eb6a22bb3e6
#
_entry.id   6cd1d645a3da564b49bf5eb6a22bb3e6
#
_cell.length_a   1.000
_cell.length_b   1.000
_cell.length_c   1.000
_cell.angle_alpha   90.00
_cell.angle_beta   90.00
_cell.angle_gamma   90.00
#
_symmetry.space_group_name_H-M   'P 1'
#
loop_
_entity.id
_entity.type
_entity.pdbx_description
1 polymer ?
#
loop_
_entity_poly.entity_id
_entity_poly.type
_entity_poly.pdbx_seq_one_letter_code
_entity_poly.pdbx_strand_id
1 'polypeptide(L)'
;MSENEYDEKNVQNNEKKLGFEREKKKQAPLEELEVLNLEESLNETEFADNKQVNKKKKKKKKKKENSEQDKDVYDPDLPIYSIPLQDNSHLRKVCNWPAIELSKQTFPPTVPINKIYSKYEFPEGEIIEYTGPNSYRISSEELKAKEKTYVLDYTSLRRAGEVHRQARKYIQSIIRPEMKLIDMCNILESKVKELVAAEGLKCGWGFPTGCSLNHCAAHYTPNPHDFTKLTQDDICKLDFGVQVNGMIIDCAFTVAFNDIFDPLIQSTIDATNTGLKVAGIDVMFSEIGSAIEEVITSYEFEYKSKVYPIKPIKNLNGHSISRYHIHGGKSVPIIATNDNTRMEENEIYAIETFATTGRGYVTEGSDCSHYMKYYDNPFLNENSTRLKSAKILLGGINTHFGTLAFCRRWLDQLGFNKHALALKSLVDSEIIRPYPPLNDISGSFSSQMEHTILLRPSCKEVISRGYDF
;
A
#
# COMPACT_ATOMS: atom_id res chain seq x y z
N MET A 1 39.11 -38.28 32.96
CA MET A 1 39.21 -38.84 31.63
C MET A 1 37.79 -38.77 31.10
N SER A 2 37.40 -37.80 30.64
CA SER A 2 37.24 -36.51 29.97
C SER A 2 36.62 -36.70 28.58
N GLU A 3 35.39 -36.21 28.53
CA GLU A 3 34.43 -36.25 27.40
C GLU A 3 34.84 -35.42 26.17
N ASN A 4 36.12 -35.22 25.89
CA ASN A 4 36.61 -34.31 24.85
C ASN A 4 37.24 -34.97 23.62
N GLU A 5 37.08 -36.28 23.41
CA GLU A 5 37.71 -36.96 22.25
C GLU A 5 36.72 -37.45 21.18
N TYR A 6 35.42 -37.14 21.28
CA TYR A 6 34.41 -37.62 20.31
C TYR A 6 33.99 -36.64 19.23
N ASP A 7 34.33 -35.33 19.37
CA ASP A 7 33.84 -34.29 18.44
C ASP A 7 34.80 -33.93 17.28
N GLU A 8 36.09 -34.24 17.36
CA GLU A 8 37.01 -33.85 16.28
C GLU A 8 37.04 -34.80 15.06
N LYS A 9 36.50 -36.02 15.17
CA LYS A 9 36.44 -36.96 14.04
C LYS A 9 35.25 -36.81 13.11
N ASN A 10 34.21 -36.07 13.50
CA ASN A 10 33.05 -35.82 12.66
C ASN A 10 33.14 -34.53 11.81
N VAL A 11 34.03 -33.63 12.16
CA VAL A 11 34.23 -32.38 11.39
C VAL A 11 35.11 -32.63 10.15
N GLN A 12 36.11 -33.53 10.26
CA GLN A 12 37.04 -33.85 9.13
C GLN A 12 36.45 -34.73 8.01
N ASN A 13 35.35 -35.43 8.26
CA ASN A 13 34.67 -36.23 7.25
C ASN A 13 33.61 -35.46 6.40
N ASN A 14 33.17 -34.29 6.84
CA ASN A 14 32.25 -33.46 6.06
C ASN A 14 32.97 -32.49 5.11
N GLU A 15 34.21 -32.12 5.36
CA GLU A 15 34.97 -31.26 4.45
C GLU A 15 35.52 -31.99 3.22
N LYS A 16 35.70 -33.32 3.29
CA LYS A 16 36.18 -34.14 2.14
C LYS A 16 35.08 -34.52 1.15
N LYS A 17 33.81 -34.38 1.47
CA LYS A 17 32.68 -34.60 0.54
C LYS A 17 32.27 -33.38 -0.28
N LEU A 18 32.63 -32.19 0.16
CA LEU A 18 32.33 -30.93 -0.54
C LEU A 18 33.39 -30.48 -1.53
N GLY A 19 34.55 -31.17 -1.57
CA GLY A 19 35.67 -30.85 -2.47
C GLY A 19 35.63 -31.55 -3.82
N PHE A 20 34.76 -32.51 -4.10
CA PHE A 20 34.78 -33.34 -5.31
C PHE A 20 33.73 -33.01 -6.38
N GLU A 21 32.84 -32.04 -6.15
CA GLU A 21 31.80 -31.66 -7.11
C GLU A 21 32.03 -30.29 -7.83
N ARG A 22 33.19 -29.67 -7.66
CA ARG A 22 33.48 -28.34 -8.26
C ARG A 22 34.31 -28.35 -9.53
N GLU A 23 34.63 -29.52 -10.11
CA GLU A 23 35.48 -29.60 -11.31
C GLU A 23 34.84 -30.34 -12.50
N LYS A 24 33.58 -30.08 -12.85
CA LYS A 24 33.06 -30.45 -14.19
C LYS A 24 31.88 -29.59 -14.57
N LYS A 25 32.12 -28.35 -14.98
CA LYS A 25 31.29 -27.66 -15.99
C LYS A 25 32.15 -26.57 -16.66
N LYS A 26 32.91 -26.98 -17.65
CA LYS A 26 33.41 -26.11 -18.69
C LYS A 26 32.44 -26.09 -19.85
N GLN A 27 32.02 -24.87 -20.21
CA GLN A 27 31.68 -24.35 -21.52
C GLN A 27 30.96 -25.26 -22.54
N ALA A 28 29.75 -24.84 -22.90
CA ALA A 28 29.21 -25.04 -24.25
C ALA A 28 28.51 -23.72 -24.70
N PRO A 29 28.47 -23.42 -26.01
CA PRO A 29 28.28 -22.07 -26.56
C PRO A 29 26.81 -21.70 -26.70
N LEU A 30 26.59 -20.38 -26.76
CA LEU A 30 25.34 -19.74 -27.16
C LEU A 30 24.94 -20.19 -28.57
N GLU A 31 23.82 -20.88 -28.68
CA GLU A 31 23.07 -20.99 -29.92
C GLU A 31 21.70 -20.33 -29.74
N GLU A 32 21.37 -19.58 -30.76
CA GLU A 32 20.18 -18.80 -30.96
C GLU A 32 18.93 -19.66 -30.82
N LEU A 33 17.96 -19.22 -29.98
CA LEU A 33 16.62 -19.76 -30.00
C LEU A 33 15.72 -18.79 -30.79
N GLU A 34 15.41 -19.22 -31.99
CA GLU A 34 14.43 -18.66 -32.91
C GLU A 34 13.08 -18.51 -32.21
N VAL A 35 12.54 -17.31 -32.36
CA VAL A 35 11.15 -16.98 -32.06
C VAL A 35 10.25 -17.62 -33.10
N LEU A 36 9.55 -18.68 -32.76
CA LEU A 36 8.45 -19.23 -33.56
C LEU A 36 7.19 -18.42 -33.30
N ASN A 37 6.85 -17.62 -34.29
CA ASN A 37 5.51 -17.04 -34.47
C ASN A 37 4.47 -18.16 -34.63
N LEU A 38 3.47 -18.15 -33.76
CA LEU A 38 2.22 -18.84 -33.93
C LEU A 38 1.10 -17.78 -34.05
N GLU A 39 1.08 -17.12 -35.20
CA GLU A 39 -0.15 -16.63 -35.80
C GLU A 39 -0.59 -17.72 -36.80
N GLU A 40 -1.78 -18.24 -36.59
CA GLU A 40 -2.77 -18.63 -37.61
C GLU A 40 -3.85 -19.52 -37.02
N SER A 41 -5.03 -19.06 -37.29
CA SER A 41 -6.30 -19.73 -37.58
C SER A 41 -7.34 -19.72 -36.47
N LEU A 42 -8.27 -18.79 -36.61
CA LEU A 42 -9.69 -19.06 -36.40
C LEU A 42 -10.46 -18.39 -37.55
N ASN A 43 -10.87 -19.22 -38.43
CA ASN A 43 -11.73 -18.91 -39.59
C ASN A 43 -13.09 -18.40 -39.16
N GLU A 44 -13.52 -17.48 -39.99
CA GLU A 44 -14.89 -16.99 -40.20
C GLU A 44 -15.90 -18.10 -40.38
N THR A 45 -17.05 -17.97 -39.76
CA THR A 45 -18.30 -18.53 -40.30
C THR A 45 -19.38 -17.46 -40.24
N GLU A 46 -19.63 -16.93 -41.43
CA GLU A 46 -20.84 -16.20 -41.78
C GLU A 46 -22.07 -17.06 -41.53
N PHE A 47 -23.16 -16.47 -41.05
CA PHE A 47 -24.51 -16.82 -41.51
C PHE A 47 -25.41 -15.58 -41.60
N ALA A 48 -26.02 -15.55 -42.75
CA ALA A 48 -26.77 -14.48 -43.36
C ALA A 48 -28.16 -14.22 -42.74
N ASP A 49 -28.58 -13.01 -42.99
CA ASP A 49 -29.92 -12.47 -43.25
C ASP A 49 -31.18 -13.31 -42.98
N ASN A 50 -32.11 -12.72 -42.26
CA ASN A 50 -33.50 -12.72 -42.75
C ASN A 50 -34.26 -11.45 -42.31
N LYS A 51 -34.83 -10.82 -43.32
CA LYS A 51 -35.70 -9.63 -43.35
C LYS A 51 -37.14 -9.94 -42.96
N GLN A 52 -37.78 -8.88 -42.46
CA GLN A 52 -39.21 -8.52 -42.53
C GLN A 52 -40.17 -9.19 -41.53
N VAL A 53 -40.93 -8.39 -40.78
CA VAL A 53 -42.22 -7.77 -41.20
C VAL A 53 -42.76 -6.85 -40.10
N ASN A 54 -43.20 -5.66 -40.57
CA ASN A 54 -43.99 -4.65 -39.84
C ASN A 54 -45.27 -5.21 -39.20
N LYS A 55 -45.62 -4.69 -37.99
CA LYS A 55 -47.01 -4.28 -37.73
C LYS A 55 -47.12 -3.24 -36.60
N LYS A 56 -47.61 -2.05 -36.98
CA LYS A 56 -48.09 -0.99 -36.09
C LYS A 56 -49.20 -1.47 -35.18
N LYS A 57 -49.17 -1.11 -33.89
CA LYS A 57 -50.39 -0.84 -33.12
C LYS A 57 -50.15 0.33 -32.15
N LYS A 58 -50.86 1.42 -32.40
CA LYS A 58 -51.13 2.52 -31.45
C LYS A 58 -51.95 1.99 -30.28
N LYS A 59 -51.66 2.39 -29.03
CA LYS A 59 -52.65 2.97 -28.11
C LYS A 59 -52.11 3.32 -26.72
N LYS A 60 -52.43 4.53 -26.39
CA LYS A 60 -52.84 5.15 -25.12
C LYS A 60 -51.75 5.54 -24.09
N LYS A 61 -51.54 6.86 -24.04
CA LYS A 61 -51.05 7.60 -22.90
C LYS A 61 -51.88 7.30 -21.65
N LYS A 62 -51.22 6.85 -20.59
CA LYS A 62 -51.58 7.12 -19.19
C LYS A 62 -50.45 7.90 -18.58
N LYS A 63 -50.71 9.17 -18.26
CA LYS A 63 -49.89 9.95 -17.36
C LYS A 63 -49.84 9.21 -16.03
N LYS A 64 -48.66 8.81 -15.63
CA LYS A 64 -48.28 8.59 -14.21
C LYS A 64 -47.23 9.62 -13.94
N GLU A 65 -47.53 10.48 -13.00
CA GLU A 65 -46.57 11.32 -12.31
C GLU A 65 -45.55 10.37 -11.66
N ASN A 66 -44.35 10.33 -12.21
CA ASN A 66 -43.21 9.76 -11.51
C ASN A 66 -42.51 10.91 -10.80
N SER A 67 -42.46 10.81 -9.48
CA SER A 67 -41.46 11.50 -8.69
C SER A 67 -40.09 11.17 -9.28
N GLU A 68 -39.42 12.14 -9.81
CA GLU A 68 -38.01 12.12 -10.13
C GLU A 68 -37.26 11.91 -8.82
N GLN A 69 -36.90 10.68 -8.51
CA GLN A 69 -35.73 10.40 -7.71
C GLN A 69 -34.56 10.63 -8.65
N ASP A 70 -33.84 11.71 -8.44
CA ASP A 70 -32.51 11.94 -9.00
C ASP A 70 -31.64 10.72 -8.71
N LYS A 71 -31.52 9.86 -9.67
CA LYS A 71 -30.47 8.86 -9.71
C LYS A 71 -29.24 9.60 -10.22
N ASP A 72 -28.43 10.13 -9.35
CA ASP A 72 -27.03 10.41 -9.63
C ASP A 72 -26.35 9.08 -10.00
N VAL A 73 -26.50 8.69 -11.23
CA VAL A 73 -25.76 7.57 -11.81
C VAL A 73 -24.37 8.11 -12.06
N TYR A 74 -23.39 7.73 -11.26
CA TYR A 74 -21.98 7.91 -11.58
C TYR A 74 -21.75 7.29 -12.97
N ASP A 75 -21.45 8.14 -13.93
CA ASP A 75 -21.06 7.75 -15.26
C ASP A 75 -19.53 7.70 -15.29
N PRO A 76 -18.90 6.52 -15.37
CA PRO A 76 -17.45 6.40 -15.42
C PRO A 76 -16.82 7.03 -16.67
N ASP A 77 -17.62 7.28 -17.71
CA ASP A 77 -17.18 7.91 -18.95
C ASP A 77 -17.30 9.44 -18.93
N LEU A 78 -17.93 10.01 -17.87
CA LEU A 78 -17.94 11.45 -17.69
C LEU A 78 -16.53 11.96 -17.37
N PRO A 79 -16.04 12.99 -18.07
CA PRO A 79 -14.75 13.59 -17.77
C PRO A 79 -14.69 14.02 -16.30
N ILE A 80 -13.63 13.61 -15.59
CA ILE A 80 -13.43 13.85 -14.16
C ILE A 80 -13.56 15.34 -13.74
N TYR A 81 -13.40 16.27 -14.70
CA TYR A 81 -13.60 17.73 -14.50
C TYR A 81 -15.05 18.13 -14.19
N SER A 82 -16.03 17.24 -14.36
CA SER A 82 -17.42 17.49 -13.96
C SER A 82 -17.69 17.24 -12.47
N ILE A 83 -16.73 16.62 -11.74
CA ILE A 83 -16.81 16.40 -10.30
C ILE A 83 -16.44 17.73 -9.62
N PRO A 84 -17.34 18.36 -8.85
CA PRO A 84 -17.02 19.58 -8.13
C PRO A 84 -15.87 19.34 -7.17
N LEU A 85 -14.88 20.24 -7.18
CA LEU A 85 -13.82 20.25 -6.16
C LEU A 85 -14.45 20.51 -4.80
N GLN A 86 -14.11 19.68 -3.83
CA GLN A 86 -14.55 19.85 -2.45
C GLN A 86 -13.58 20.73 -1.69
N ASP A 87 -14.12 21.46 -0.74
CA ASP A 87 -13.33 22.09 0.31
C ASP A 87 -12.78 20.98 1.22
N ASN A 88 -11.46 20.85 1.24
CA ASN A 88 -10.74 19.89 2.08
C ASN A 88 -10.34 20.49 3.44
N SER A 89 -11.13 21.41 3.95
CA SER A 89 -10.91 22.05 5.25
C SER A 89 -10.89 21.06 6.43
N HIS A 90 -11.51 19.88 6.24
CA HIS A 90 -11.46 18.77 7.18
C HIS A 90 -10.08 18.08 7.26
N LEU A 91 -9.22 18.27 6.23
CA LEU A 91 -7.87 17.76 6.26
C LEU A 91 -6.94 18.79 6.87
N ARG A 92 -6.40 18.50 8.04
CA ARG A 92 -5.48 19.42 8.72
C ARG A 92 -4.11 19.41 8.06
N LYS A 93 -3.54 20.61 7.90
CA LYS A 93 -2.13 20.78 7.54
C LYS A 93 -1.27 20.45 8.77
N VAL A 94 -0.41 19.48 8.64
CA VAL A 94 0.43 18.98 9.74
C VAL A 94 1.80 19.64 9.77
N CYS A 95 2.27 20.16 8.65
CA CYS A 95 3.57 20.79 8.54
C CYS A 95 3.54 22.00 7.60
N ASN A 96 4.57 22.87 7.75
CA ASN A 96 4.80 24.01 6.85
C ASN A 96 5.62 23.61 5.62
N TRP A 97 5.51 22.37 5.16
CA TRP A 97 6.21 21.92 3.97
C TRP A 97 5.79 22.76 2.77
N PRO A 98 6.72 23.37 2.04
CA PRO A 98 6.37 24.23 0.92
C PRO A 98 5.60 23.43 -0.14
N ALA A 99 4.48 23.98 -0.63
CA ALA A 99 3.75 23.39 -1.73
C ALA A 99 4.69 23.33 -2.95
N ILE A 100 4.86 22.11 -3.50
CA ILE A 100 5.60 21.95 -4.75
C ILE A 100 4.76 22.56 -5.86
N GLU A 101 5.29 23.58 -6.54
CA GLU A 101 4.63 24.15 -7.70
C GLU A 101 4.56 23.11 -8.82
N LEU A 102 3.35 22.68 -9.13
CA LEU A 102 3.08 21.75 -10.22
C LEU A 102 2.93 22.49 -11.56
N SER A 103 3.87 23.38 -11.90
CA SER A 103 3.79 24.22 -13.10
C SER A 103 3.68 23.45 -14.42
N LYS A 104 4.02 22.14 -14.41
CA LYS A 104 3.97 21.25 -15.59
C LYS A 104 2.90 20.15 -15.48
N GLN A 105 2.07 20.19 -14.45
CA GLN A 105 1.03 19.21 -14.21
C GLN A 105 -0.34 19.80 -14.55
N THR A 106 -1.26 18.95 -15.01
CA THR A 106 -2.66 19.29 -15.20
C THR A 106 -3.44 19.13 -13.88
N PHE A 107 -4.68 19.63 -13.85
CA PHE A 107 -5.64 19.27 -12.80
C PHE A 107 -6.96 18.83 -13.45
N PRO A 108 -7.43 17.60 -13.22
CA PRO A 108 -6.77 16.48 -12.53
C PRO A 108 -5.37 16.15 -13.06
N PRO A 109 -4.45 15.61 -12.24
CA PRO A 109 -3.10 15.31 -12.68
C PRO A 109 -3.12 14.15 -13.68
N THR A 110 -2.58 14.37 -14.90
CA THR A 110 -2.54 13.36 -15.98
C THR A 110 -1.15 13.17 -16.58
N VAL A 111 -0.23 14.10 -16.32
CA VAL A 111 1.13 14.00 -16.85
C VAL A 111 1.95 13.04 -15.97
N PRO A 112 2.49 11.95 -16.52
CA PRO A 112 3.36 11.06 -15.78
C PRO A 112 4.56 11.77 -15.15
N ILE A 113 4.90 11.42 -13.91
CA ILE A 113 5.93 12.10 -13.12
C ILE A 113 7.30 12.07 -13.79
N ASN A 114 7.64 11.00 -14.48
CA ASN A 114 8.88 10.88 -15.25
C ASN A 114 8.95 11.75 -16.51
N LYS A 115 7.86 12.42 -16.86
CA LYS A 115 7.83 13.45 -17.93
C LYS A 115 7.90 14.87 -17.38
N ILE A 116 7.60 15.06 -16.10
CA ILE A 116 7.67 16.36 -15.43
C ILE A 116 9.11 16.64 -14.97
N TYR A 117 9.73 15.63 -14.38
CA TYR A 117 11.07 15.71 -13.80
C TYR A 117 12.07 14.97 -14.68
N SER A 118 13.29 15.52 -14.79
CA SER A 118 14.37 14.81 -15.46
C SER A 118 14.83 13.61 -14.64
N LYS A 119 15.52 12.70 -15.29
CA LYS A 119 16.05 11.50 -14.65
C LYS A 119 16.97 11.90 -13.48
N TYR A 120 16.71 11.37 -12.30
CA TYR A 120 17.42 11.64 -11.03
C TYR A 120 17.09 12.97 -10.32
N GLU A 121 16.16 13.78 -10.83
CA GLU A 121 15.78 15.07 -10.25
C GLU A 121 14.36 15.09 -9.66
N PHE A 122 13.92 13.95 -9.16
CA PHE A 122 12.65 13.88 -8.43
C PHE A 122 12.75 14.61 -7.10
N PRO A 123 11.67 15.28 -6.65
CA PRO A 123 11.66 16.01 -5.40
C PRO A 123 12.07 15.14 -4.22
N GLU A 124 12.96 15.67 -3.39
CA GLU A 124 13.27 15.07 -2.10
C GLU A 124 12.06 15.15 -1.16
N GLY A 125 12.01 14.23 -0.20
CA GLY A 125 11.09 14.31 0.92
C GLY A 125 11.53 15.36 1.94
N GLU A 126 10.89 15.40 3.11
CA GLU A 126 11.33 16.23 4.23
C GLU A 126 12.63 15.68 4.79
N ILE A 127 13.66 16.55 4.85
CA ILE A 127 14.94 16.19 5.43
C ILE A 127 14.93 16.52 6.93
N ILE A 128 15.21 15.52 7.75
CA ILE A 128 15.35 15.67 9.20
C ILE A 128 16.79 15.31 9.60
N GLU A 129 17.45 16.19 10.32
CA GLU A 129 18.80 15.97 10.80
C GLU A 129 18.83 14.92 11.92
N TYR A 130 19.87 14.10 11.96
CA TYR A 130 20.13 13.27 13.13
C TYR A 130 20.57 14.11 14.32
N THR A 131 20.13 13.73 15.51
CA THR A 131 20.43 14.41 16.77
C THR A 131 21.30 13.53 17.68
N GLY A 132 21.76 14.09 18.78
CA GLY A 132 22.54 13.37 19.79
C GLY A 132 23.85 12.80 19.24
N PRO A 133 24.19 11.54 19.52
CA PRO A 133 25.45 10.92 19.07
C PRO A 133 25.61 10.89 17.54
N ASN A 134 24.52 10.93 16.79
CA ASN A 134 24.51 10.89 15.34
C ASN A 134 24.54 12.26 14.64
N SER A 135 24.59 13.37 15.40
CA SER A 135 24.56 14.74 14.86
C SER A 135 25.69 15.07 13.90
N TYR A 136 26.86 14.40 14.01
CA TYR A 136 27.99 14.58 13.11
C TYR A 136 27.73 14.13 11.66
N ARG A 137 26.75 13.28 11.46
CA ARG A 137 26.49 12.63 10.17
C ARG A 137 26.15 13.64 9.07
N ILE A 138 25.41 14.69 9.39
CA ILE A 138 25.00 15.70 8.40
C ILE A 138 26.18 16.50 7.83
N SER A 139 27.25 16.70 8.60
CA SER A 139 28.46 17.41 8.15
C SER A 139 29.52 16.50 7.54
N SER A 140 29.37 15.18 7.65
CA SER A 140 30.36 14.20 7.17
C SER A 140 30.34 14.10 5.64
N GLU A 141 31.42 14.57 5.00
CA GLU A 141 31.59 14.46 3.55
C GLU A 141 31.74 13.00 3.09
N GLU A 142 32.29 12.12 3.93
CA GLU A 142 32.37 10.68 3.65
C GLU A 142 30.99 10.04 3.53
N LEU A 143 30.07 10.32 4.48
CA LEU A 143 28.71 9.80 4.47
C LEU A 143 27.91 10.36 3.29
N LYS A 144 28.06 11.65 2.98
CA LYS A 144 27.47 12.25 1.76
C LYS A 144 27.99 11.60 0.48
N ALA A 145 29.30 11.28 0.44
CA ALA A 145 29.87 10.54 -0.69
C ALA A 145 29.31 9.11 -0.80
N LYS A 146 29.12 8.44 0.36
CA LYS A 146 28.49 7.10 0.42
C LYS A 146 27.07 7.10 -0.14
N GLU A 147 26.27 8.15 0.11
CA GLU A 147 24.91 8.26 -0.43
C GLU A 147 24.84 8.19 -1.95
N LYS A 148 25.89 8.62 -2.66
CA LYS A 148 25.93 8.55 -4.13
C LYS A 148 25.89 7.11 -4.65
N THR A 149 26.26 6.13 -3.84
CA THR A 149 26.15 4.71 -4.21
C THR A 149 24.70 4.21 -4.27
N TYR A 150 23.77 4.88 -3.59
CA TYR A 150 22.37 4.53 -3.51
C TYR A 150 21.47 5.39 -4.40
N VAL A 151 22.04 6.20 -5.28
CA VAL A 151 21.30 7.17 -6.12
C VAL A 151 20.13 6.58 -6.89
N LEU A 152 20.27 5.33 -7.39
CA LEU A 152 19.17 4.67 -8.14
C LEU A 152 18.00 4.29 -7.25
N ASP A 153 18.27 3.82 -6.03
CA ASP A 153 17.23 3.45 -5.07
C ASP A 153 16.52 4.69 -4.54
N TYR A 154 17.27 5.73 -4.18
CA TYR A 154 16.71 7.00 -3.74
C TYR A 154 15.87 7.68 -4.84
N THR A 155 16.34 7.63 -6.08
CA THR A 155 15.60 8.12 -7.25
C THR A 155 14.27 7.37 -7.42
N SER A 156 14.29 6.03 -7.26
CA SER A 156 13.09 5.20 -7.37
C SER A 156 12.09 5.52 -6.26
N LEU A 157 12.55 5.67 -5.00
CA LEU A 157 11.74 6.07 -3.87
C LEU A 157 11.12 7.45 -4.06
N ARG A 158 11.92 8.45 -4.46
CA ARG A 158 11.44 9.83 -4.68
C ARG A 158 10.44 9.91 -5.81
N ARG A 159 10.65 9.15 -6.91
CA ARG A 159 9.66 9.05 -7.98
C ARG A 159 8.34 8.46 -7.46
N ALA A 160 8.38 7.37 -6.72
CA ALA A 160 7.20 6.77 -6.11
C ALA A 160 6.53 7.72 -5.10
N GLY A 161 7.32 8.43 -4.28
CA GLY A 161 6.84 9.43 -3.32
C GLY A 161 6.12 10.59 -3.99
N GLU A 162 6.64 11.09 -5.12
CA GLU A 162 5.99 12.19 -5.85
C GLU A 162 4.68 11.73 -6.53
N VAL A 163 4.65 10.52 -7.08
CA VAL A 163 3.39 9.91 -7.57
C VAL A 163 2.37 9.83 -6.44
N HIS A 164 2.78 9.35 -5.27
CA HIS A 164 1.90 9.23 -4.11
C HIS A 164 1.35 10.61 -3.68
N ARG A 165 2.20 11.63 -3.53
CA ARG A 165 1.78 12.99 -3.17
C ARG A 165 0.74 13.55 -4.13
N GLN A 166 0.94 13.41 -5.45
CA GLN A 166 0.01 13.94 -6.45
C GLN A 166 -1.30 13.15 -6.50
N ALA A 167 -1.26 11.83 -6.41
CA ALA A 167 -2.45 10.98 -6.33
C ALA A 167 -3.25 11.26 -5.05
N ARG A 168 -2.56 11.42 -3.90
CA ARG A 168 -3.15 11.78 -2.62
C ARG A 168 -3.85 13.14 -2.67
N LYS A 169 -3.18 14.17 -3.18
CA LYS A 169 -3.77 15.49 -3.37
C LYS A 169 -5.04 15.42 -4.23
N TYR A 170 -5.00 14.62 -5.29
CA TYR A 170 -6.14 14.48 -6.16
C TYR A 170 -7.33 13.80 -5.46
N ILE A 171 -7.12 12.65 -4.82
CA ILE A 171 -8.22 11.96 -4.13
C ILE A 171 -8.80 12.82 -3.01
N GLN A 172 -7.98 13.54 -2.26
CA GLN A 172 -8.42 14.50 -1.24
C GLN A 172 -9.31 15.60 -1.82
N SER A 173 -9.12 15.98 -3.08
CA SER A 173 -9.92 17.02 -3.74
C SER A 173 -11.30 16.56 -4.21
N ILE A 174 -11.55 15.25 -4.27
CA ILE A 174 -12.80 14.70 -4.82
C ILE A 174 -13.60 13.82 -3.85
N ILE A 175 -12.97 13.38 -2.76
CA ILE A 175 -13.64 12.54 -1.76
C ILE A 175 -14.78 13.31 -1.08
N ARG A 176 -15.95 12.67 -0.96
CA ARG A 176 -17.17 13.26 -0.41
C ARG A 176 -18.12 12.21 0.15
N PRO A 177 -19.08 12.60 1.00
CA PRO A 177 -20.20 11.74 1.35
C PRO A 177 -20.95 11.24 0.11
N GLU A 178 -21.59 10.08 0.20
CA GLU A 178 -22.29 9.33 -0.85
C GLU A 178 -21.38 8.74 -1.93
N MET A 179 -20.08 9.00 -1.92
CA MET A 179 -19.12 8.34 -2.82
C MET A 179 -19.00 6.86 -2.46
N LYS A 180 -19.14 5.97 -3.45
CA LYS A 180 -18.91 4.54 -3.23
C LYS A 180 -17.43 4.28 -3.00
N LEU A 181 -17.09 3.45 -2.02
CA LEU A 181 -15.71 3.10 -1.71
C LEU A 181 -15.01 2.42 -2.89
N ILE A 182 -15.73 1.57 -3.63
CA ILE A 182 -15.17 0.90 -4.82
C ILE A 182 -14.80 1.89 -5.92
N ASP A 183 -15.61 2.94 -6.15
CA ASP A 183 -15.33 3.96 -7.15
C ASP A 183 -14.13 4.82 -6.71
N MET A 184 -14.07 5.17 -5.43
CA MET A 184 -12.94 5.89 -4.84
C MET A 184 -11.61 5.12 -5.02
N CYS A 185 -11.60 3.83 -4.70
CA CYS A 185 -10.42 2.99 -4.89
C CYS A 185 -10.03 2.90 -6.38
N ASN A 186 -10.98 2.67 -7.27
CA ASN A 186 -10.71 2.57 -8.70
C ASN A 186 -10.15 3.88 -9.29
N ILE A 187 -10.70 5.03 -8.89
CA ILE A 187 -10.20 6.35 -9.31
C ILE A 187 -8.77 6.55 -8.84
N LEU A 188 -8.49 6.31 -7.55
CA LEU A 188 -7.15 6.48 -6.98
C LEU A 188 -6.13 5.53 -7.63
N GLU A 189 -6.48 4.26 -7.75
CA GLU A 189 -5.62 3.23 -8.34
C GLU A 189 -5.34 3.52 -9.84
N SER A 190 -6.33 3.99 -10.59
CA SER A 190 -6.14 4.43 -11.97
C SER A 190 -5.22 5.64 -12.06
N LYS A 191 -5.37 6.58 -11.13
CA LYS A 191 -4.52 7.77 -11.06
C LYS A 191 -3.07 7.42 -10.74
N VAL A 192 -2.82 6.51 -9.80
CA VAL A 192 -1.48 5.99 -9.51
C VAL A 192 -0.86 5.37 -10.77
N LYS A 193 -1.59 4.52 -11.50
CA LYS A 193 -1.11 3.92 -12.76
C LYS A 193 -0.71 4.96 -13.80
N GLU A 194 -1.55 5.98 -13.97
CA GLU A 194 -1.31 7.06 -14.93
C GLU A 194 -0.05 7.84 -14.56
N LEU A 195 0.04 8.32 -13.32
CA LEU A 195 1.13 9.17 -12.86
C LEU A 195 2.47 8.45 -12.77
N VAL A 196 2.48 7.16 -12.41
CA VAL A 196 3.71 6.36 -12.38
C VAL A 196 4.13 5.90 -13.78
N ALA A 197 3.29 6.04 -14.81
CA ALA A 197 3.43 5.40 -16.11
C ALA A 197 3.64 3.89 -15.95
N ALA A 198 2.61 3.20 -15.44
CA ALA A 198 2.71 1.82 -14.98
C ALA A 198 3.27 0.86 -16.04
N GLU A 199 4.26 0.03 -15.65
CA GLU A 199 4.92 -0.95 -16.50
C GLU A 199 5.16 -2.26 -15.73
N GLY A 200 4.10 -3.07 -15.60
CA GLY A 200 4.16 -4.36 -14.90
C GLY A 200 4.77 -4.24 -13.51
N LEU A 201 5.74 -5.11 -13.20
CA LEU A 201 6.45 -5.09 -11.92
C LEU A 201 7.54 -4.00 -11.81
N LYS A 202 7.88 -3.31 -12.90
CA LYS A 202 8.87 -2.22 -12.84
C LYS A 202 8.36 -1.01 -12.10
N CYS A 203 7.10 -0.63 -12.33
CA CYS A 203 6.47 0.45 -11.59
C CYS A 203 4.94 0.35 -11.65
N GLY A 204 4.28 0.68 -10.55
CA GLY A 204 2.83 0.57 -10.44
C GLY A 204 2.36 0.70 -8.99
N TRP A 205 1.31 -0.01 -8.67
CA TRP A 205 0.82 -0.12 -7.31
C TRP A 205 1.81 -0.87 -6.41
N GLY A 206 1.93 -0.44 -5.15
CA GLY A 206 2.63 -1.20 -4.10
C GLY A 206 1.74 -2.27 -3.49
N PHE A 207 0.49 -1.90 -3.20
CA PHE A 207 -0.56 -2.75 -2.64
C PHE A 207 -1.95 -2.14 -2.91
N PRO A 208 -3.07 -2.89 -2.66
CA PRO A 208 -4.43 -2.40 -2.88
C PRO A 208 -4.77 -1.24 -1.97
N THR A 209 -5.57 -0.30 -2.49
CA THR A 209 -6.05 0.83 -1.69
C THR A 209 -6.94 0.37 -0.55
N GLY A 210 -6.48 0.57 0.69
CA GLY A 210 -7.28 0.46 1.90
C GLY A 210 -8.22 1.66 2.05
N CYS A 211 -9.47 1.40 2.45
CA CYS A 211 -10.46 2.43 2.78
C CYS A 211 -11.30 2.00 3.98
N SER A 212 -10.62 1.76 5.09
CA SER A 212 -11.17 1.19 6.30
C SER A 212 -12.05 2.20 7.05
N LEU A 213 -13.32 1.84 7.34
CA LEU A 213 -14.29 2.72 7.97
C LEU A 213 -14.41 2.48 9.48
N ASN A 214 -14.58 3.55 10.22
CA ASN A 214 -15.00 3.59 11.62
C ASN A 214 -14.13 2.68 12.52
N HIS A 215 -14.70 1.59 13.05
CA HIS A 215 -13.98 0.64 13.91
C HIS A 215 -13.06 -0.33 13.16
N CYS A 216 -13.15 -0.41 11.83
CA CYS A 216 -12.18 -1.12 11.02
C CYS A 216 -10.91 -0.26 10.92
N ALA A 217 -9.80 -0.73 11.46
CA ALA A 217 -8.56 0.02 11.53
C ALA A 217 -7.77 -0.05 10.22
N ALA A 218 -7.67 -1.24 9.60
CA ALA A 218 -6.85 -1.50 8.43
C ALA A 218 -7.35 -2.68 7.58
N HIS A 219 -6.73 -2.87 6.41
CA HIS A 219 -6.87 -4.01 5.50
C HIS A 219 -8.26 -4.18 4.88
N TYR A 220 -9.12 -3.16 4.90
CA TYR A 220 -10.36 -3.21 4.14
C TYR A 220 -10.21 -2.50 2.80
N THR A 221 -10.50 -3.22 1.71
CA THR A 221 -10.78 -2.66 0.39
C THR A 221 -12.05 -3.34 -0.16
N PRO A 222 -12.91 -2.63 -0.91
CA PRO A 222 -14.15 -3.22 -1.41
C PRO A 222 -13.88 -4.45 -2.27
N ASN A 223 -14.60 -5.53 -2.01
CA ASN A 223 -14.65 -6.67 -2.91
C ASN A 223 -15.53 -6.35 -4.14
N PRO A 224 -15.44 -7.10 -5.26
CA PRO A 224 -16.41 -6.99 -6.34
C PRO A 224 -17.83 -7.06 -5.79
N HIS A 225 -18.71 -6.16 -6.24
CA HIS A 225 -20.11 -6.01 -5.79
C HIS A 225 -20.30 -5.45 -4.37
N ASP A 226 -19.29 -4.88 -3.79
CA ASP A 226 -19.42 -4.08 -2.57
C ASP A 226 -19.92 -2.67 -2.93
N PHE A 227 -21.08 -2.28 -2.38
CA PHE A 227 -21.76 -1.02 -2.67
C PHE A 227 -21.69 -0.05 -1.48
N THR A 228 -20.81 -0.30 -0.52
CA THR A 228 -20.60 0.59 0.63
C THR A 228 -20.25 1.99 0.17
N LYS A 229 -20.93 2.98 0.76
CA LYS A 229 -20.71 4.40 0.49
C LYS A 229 -20.19 5.09 1.74
N LEU A 230 -19.40 6.14 1.52
CA LEU A 230 -19.08 7.09 2.58
C LEU A 230 -20.34 7.84 3.05
N THR A 231 -20.44 8.07 4.34
CA THR A 231 -21.47 8.94 4.94
C THR A 231 -20.83 10.14 5.60
N GLN A 232 -21.65 11.14 5.98
CA GLN A 232 -21.20 12.34 6.68
C GLN A 232 -20.56 12.03 8.05
N ASP A 233 -20.99 10.93 8.68
CA ASP A 233 -20.57 10.53 10.02
C ASP A 233 -19.48 9.45 10.03
N ASP A 234 -18.91 9.12 8.86
CA ASP A 234 -17.82 8.15 8.77
C ASP A 234 -16.45 8.80 8.97
N ILE A 235 -15.56 8.05 9.60
CA ILE A 235 -14.13 8.28 9.60
C ILE A 235 -13.45 7.18 8.76
N CYS A 236 -12.72 7.57 7.72
CA CYS A 236 -12.14 6.68 6.71
C CYS A 236 -10.62 6.76 6.72
N LYS A 237 -9.95 5.63 6.88
CA LYS A 237 -8.50 5.49 6.72
C LYS A 237 -8.22 5.12 5.28
N LEU A 238 -7.59 6.04 4.55
CA LEU A 238 -7.10 5.80 3.19
C LEU A 238 -5.63 5.46 3.24
N ASP A 239 -5.32 4.28 2.74
CA ASP A 239 -4.00 3.69 2.77
C ASP A 239 -3.67 3.09 1.39
N PHE A 240 -2.61 3.56 0.74
CA PHE A 240 -2.25 3.06 -0.58
C PHE A 240 -0.75 3.15 -0.86
N GLY A 241 -0.27 2.19 -1.62
CA GLY A 241 1.15 2.07 -1.97
C GLY A 241 1.45 2.35 -3.43
N VAL A 242 2.61 2.94 -3.65
CA VAL A 242 3.21 3.12 -4.98
C VAL A 242 4.59 2.49 -5.00
N GLN A 243 4.93 1.78 -6.09
CA GLN A 243 6.28 1.22 -6.22
C GLN A 243 6.95 1.61 -7.54
N VAL A 244 8.27 1.79 -7.49
CA VAL A 244 9.15 1.95 -8.65
C VAL A 244 10.37 1.06 -8.46
N ASN A 245 10.61 0.11 -9.38
CA ASN A 245 11.69 -0.87 -9.29
C ASN A 245 11.68 -1.67 -7.97
N GLY A 246 10.48 -1.90 -7.41
CA GLY A 246 10.30 -2.59 -6.13
C GLY A 246 10.55 -1.75 -4.89
N MET A 247 10.95 -0.49 -5.03
CA MET A 247 11.02 0.48 -3.93
C MET A 247 9.61 0.99 -3.68
N ILE A 248 9.04 0.65 -2.51
CA ILE A 248 7.64 0.88 -2.16
C ILE A 248 7.55 2.12 -1.26
N ILE A 249 6.59 2.97 -1.58
CA ILE A 249 6.08 4.00 -0.67
C ILE A 249 4.80 3.48 -0.06
N ASP A 250 4.75 3.50 1.25
CA ASP A 250 3.61 3.20 2.10
C ASP A 250 3.22 4.46 2.85
N CYS A 251 1.96 4.89 2.71
CA CYS A 251 1.53 6.10 3.36
C CYS A 251 0.00 6.16 3.46
N ALA A 252 -0.47 6.38 4.66
CA ALA A 252 -1.88 6.45 4.98
C ALA A 252 -2.27 7.77 5.66
N PHE A 253 -3.53 8.14 5.48
CA PHE A 253 -4.14 9.30 6.13
C PHE A 253 -5.61 9.05 6.43
N THR A 254 -6.13 9.77 7.42
CA THR A 254 -7.52 9.66 7.82
C THR A 254 -8.34 10.84 7.32
N VAL A 255 -9.52 10.55 6.80
CA VAL A 255 -10.51 11.53 6.32
C VAL A 255 -11.79 11.42 7.14
N ALA A 256 -12.33 12.56 7.55
CA ALA A 256 -13.64 12.67 8.15
C ALA A 256 -14.33 13.97 7.68
N PHE A 257 -15.66 13.99 7.67
CA PHE A 257 -16.44 15.16 7.26
C PHE A 257 -17.09 15.87 8.47
N ASN A 258 -16.86 15.35 9.67
CA ASN A 258 -17.40 15.86 10.92
C ASN A 258 -16.24 16.16 11.88
N ASP A 259 -16.15 17.41 12.35
CA ASP A 259 -15.08 17.94 13.23
C ASP A 259 -14.99 17.21 14.58
N ILE A 260 -16.03 16.44 14.93
CA ILE A 260 -16.02 15.61 16.15
C ILE A 260 -14.83 14.63 16.17
N PHE A 261 -14.34 14.22 15.00
CA PHE A 261 -13.22 13.31 14.86
C PHE A 261 -11.85 13.99 14.95
N ASP A 262 -11.82 15.32 14.99
CA ASP A 262 -10.57 16.08 15.02
C ASP A 262 -9.58 15.64 16.10
N PRO A 263 -9.98 15.43 17.37
CA PRO A 263 -9.03 15.00 18.40
C PRO A 263 -8.45 13.61 18.12
N LEU A 264 -9.27 12.69 17.57
CA LEU A 264 -8.82 11.36 17.21
C LEU A 264 -7.83 11.38 16.03
N ILE A 265 -8.09 12.18 14.99
CA ILE A 265 -7.20 12.37 13.86
C ILE A 265 -5.91 13.05 14.30
N GLN A 266 -6.01 14.12 15.11
CA GLN A 266 -4.85 14.85 15.60
C GLN A 266 -3.93 13.97 16.44
N SER A 267 -4.49 13.05 17.23
CA SER A 267 -3.68 12.13 18.04
C SER A 267 -2.75 11.25 17.19
N THR A 268 -3.23 10.76 16.04
CA THR A 268 -2.41 9.96 15.11
C THR A 268 -1.44 10.82 14.30
N ILE A 269 -1.81 12.05 13.93
CA ILE A 269 -0.92 13.00 13.28
C ILE A 269 0.31 13.29 14.18
N ASP A 270 0.05 13.67 15.42
CA ASP A 270 1.13 14.04 16.35
C ASP A 270 1.96 12.82 16.77
N ALA A 271 1.32 11.65 16.91
CA ALA A 271 2.00 10.41 17.20
C ALA A 271 2.94 9.96 16.06
N THR A 272 2.46 10.02 14.79
CA THR A 272 3.30 9.71 13.63
C THR A 272 4.47 10.68 13.51
N ASN A 273 4.23 11.98 13.68
CA ASN A 273 5.28 12.98 13.65
C ASN A 273 6.31 12.78 14.79
N THR A 274 5.84 12.35 15.97
CA THR A 274 6.74 11.99 17.09
C THR A 274 7.56 10.76 16.73
N GLY A 275 6.95 9.70 16.18
CA GLY A 275 7.66 8.52 15.69
C GLY A 275 8.74 8.88 14.66
N LEU A 276 8.42 9.71 13.66
CA LEU A 276 9.39 10.20 12.66
C LEU A 276 10.53 11.00 13.28
N LYS A 277 10.23 11.80 14.30
CA LYS A 277 11.24 12.60 15.00
C LYS A 277 12.20 11.73 15.82
N VAL A 278 11.68 10.72 16.52
CA VAL A 278 12.45 9.80 17.36
C VAL A 278 13.23 8.80 16.51
N ALA A 279 12.62 8.25 15.46
CA ALA A 279 13.26 7.28 14.56
C ALA A 279 14.63 7.76 14.08
N GLY A 280 15.60 6.86 13.97
CA GLY A 280 16.95 7.18 13.52
C GLY A 280 17.91 6.00 13.66
N ILE A 281 19.10 6.11 13.09
CA ILE A 281 20.15 5.10 13.18
C ILE A 281 20.49 4.83 14.65
N ASP A 282 20.57 3.55 15.04
CA ASP A 282 20.83 3.05 16.39
C ASP A 282 19.71 3.29 17.42
N VAL A 283 18.58 3.90 17.04
CA VAL A 283 17.42 4.07 17.92
C VAL A 283 16.72 2.72 18.15
N MET A 284 16.40 2.42 19.41
CA MET A 284 15.65 1.20 19.76
C MET A 284 14.16 1.36 19.45
N PHE A 285 13.53 0.28 19.01
CA PHE A 285 12.09 0.27 18.75
C PHE A 285 11.25 0.57 20.00
N SER A 286 11.70 0.14 21.17
CA SER A 286 11.09 0.49 22.46
C SER A 286 11.03 1.99 22.74
N GLU A 287 12.05 2.76 22.31
CA GLU A 287 12.06 4.22 22.46
C GLU A 287 10.98 4.88 21.58
N ILE A 288 10.84 4.40 20.34
CA ILE A 288 9.84 4.89 19.39
C ILE A 288 8.42 4.57 19.90
N GLY A 289 8.17 3.31 20.29
CA GLY A 289 6.87 2.87 20.78
C GLY A 289 6.43 3.62 22.04
N SER A 290 7.32 3.84 22.99
CA SER A 290 7.03 4.60 24.22
C SER A 290 6.65 6.06 23.91
N ALA A 291 7.37 6.71 23.01
CA ALA A 291 7.09 8.09 22.62
C ALA A 291 5.74 8.23 21.88
N ILE A 292 5.41 7.28 21.02
CA ILE A 292 4.13 7.23 20.30
C ILE A 292 2.96 7.01 21.29
N GLU A 293 3.09 6.03 22.20
CA GLU A 293 2.05 5.73 23.19
C GLU A 293 1.75 6.94 24.09
N GLU A 294 2.79 7.65 24.55
CA GLU A 294 2.63 8.86 25.37
C GLU A 294 1.79 9.92 24.66
N VAL A 295 2.05 10.15 23.37
CA VAL A 295 1.30 11.14 22.58
C VAL A 295 -0.15 10.68 22.40
N ILE A 296 -0.41 9.47 21.95
CA ILE A 296 -1.78 8.99 21.70
C ILE A 296 -2.61 9.04 22.98
N THR A 297 -2.05 8.61 24.11
CA THR A 297 -2.78 8.54 25.39
C THR A 297 -3.01 9.91 26.06
N SER A 298 -2.37 10.97 25.56
CA SER A 298 -2.62 12.34 26.03
C SER A 298 -3.89 12.97 25.48
N TYR A 299 -4.56 12.28 24.52
CA TYR A 299 -5.76 12.77 23.85
C TYR A 299 -7.03 12.12 24.41
N GLU A 300 -8.12 12.88 24.36
CA GLU A 300 -9.48 12.45 24.70
C GLU A 300 -10.44 12.74 23.55
N PHE A 301 -11.49 11.94 23.45
CA PHE A 301 -12.53 12.03 22.42
C PHE A 301 -13.88 12.21 23.08
N GLU A 302 -14.55 13.34 22.82
CA GLU A 302 -15.90 13.58 23.31
C GLU A 302 -16.94 13.18 22.26
N TYR A 303 -17.84 12.28 22.61
CA TYR A 303 -18.94 11.84 21.75
C TYR A 303 -20.22 11.66 22.54
N LYS A 304 -21.30 12.33 22.12
CA LYS A 304 -22.62 12.28 22.78
C LYS A 304 -22.54 12.58 24.29
N SER A 305 -21.81 13.64 24.63
CA SER A 305 -21.58 14.09 26.04
C SER A 305 -20.91 13.07 26.94
N LYS A 306 -20.14 12.14 26.32
CA LYS A 306 -19.25 11.20 26.99
C LYS A 306 -17.83 11.40 26.52
N VAL A 307 -16.90 11.42 27.46
CA VAL A 307 -15.47 11.48 27.19
C VAL A 307 -14.92 10.05 27.15
N TYR A 308 -14.18 9.72 26.10
CA TYR A 308 -13.49 8.45 25.89
C TYR A 308 -12.00 8.71 25.82
N PRO A 309 -11.16 7.97 26.56
CA PRO A 309 -9.72 8.03 26.35
C PRO A 309 -9.36 7.48 24.97
N ILE A 310 -8.50 8.19 24.25
CA ILE A 310 -7.93 7.68 23.01
C ILE A 310 -6.80 6.71 23.37
N LYS A 311 -6.73 5.58 22.68
CA LYS A 311 -5.80 4.49 22.95
C LYS A 311 -5.07 4.08 21.69
N PRO A 312 -3.78 3.72 21.77
CA PRO A 312 -3.11 3.04 20.68
C PRO A 312 -3.72 1.65 20.45
N ILE A 313 -3.76 1.20 19.19
CA ILE A 313 -4.14 -0.17 18.85
C ILE A 313 -2.92 -1.07 19.00
N LYS A 314 -2.80 -1.75 20.13
CA LYS A 314 -1.58 -2.41 20.62
C LYS A 314 -1.00 -3.51 19.73
N ASN A 315 -1.81 -4.11 18.89
CA ASN A 315 -1.39 -5.19 17.98
C ASN A 315 -1.29 -4.75 16.51
N LEU A 316 -1.18 -3.45 16.27
CA LEU A 316 -0.78 -2.85 15.00
C LEU A 316 0.53 -2.11 15.19
N ASN A 317 1.43 -2.24 14.22
CA ASN A 317 2.79 -1.73 14.29
C ASN A 317 3.20 -1.18 12.94
N GLY A 318 4.05 -0.17 12.91
CA GLY A 318 4.85 0.15 11.76
C GLY A 318 5.82 -0.99 11.41
N HIS A 319 6.47 -0.91 10.28
CA HIS A 319 7.34 -1.99 9.81
C HIS A 319 8.46 -1.50 8.90
N SER A 320 9.51 -2.30 8.76
CA SER A 320 10.50 -2.08 7.70
C SER A 320 9.92 -2.47 6.33
N ILE A 321 10.39 -1.78 5.29
CA ILE A 321 10.03 -2.03 3.89
C ILE A 321 11.28 -2.48 3.15
N SER A 322 11.16 -3.56 2.36
CA SER A 322 12.23 -4.06 1.51
C SER A 322 11.81 -4.06 0.04
N ARG A 323 12.78 -4.22 -0.86
CA ARG A 323 12.49 -4.23 -2.30
C ARG A 323 11.48 -5.33 -2.66
N TYR A 324 10.33 -4.96 -3.22
CA TYR A 324 9.17 -5.81 -3.53
C TYR A 324 8.52 -6.50 -2.32
N HIS A 325 8.87 -6.13 -1.09
CA HIS A 325 8.30 -6.67 0.13
C HIS A 325 7.84 -5.53 1.03
N ILE A 326 6.53 -5.40 1.17
CA ILE A 326 5.94 -4.35 2.00
C ILE A 326 6.32 -4.55 3.48
N HIS A 327 6.37 -5.78 3.96
CA HIS A 327 6.85 -6.10 5.29
C HIS A 327 8.28 -6.66 5.21
N GLY A 328 9.27 -5.84 5.55
CA GLY A 328 10.70 -6.16 5.45
C GLY A 328 11.29 -6.97 6.60
N GLY A 329 10.45 -7.40 7.58
CA GLY A 329 10.83 -8.30 8.66
C GLY A 329 11.07 -7.67 10.03
N LYS A 330 11.21 -6.34 10.14
CA LYS A 330 11.26 -5.61 11.42
C LYS A 330 9.90 -4.94 11.69
N SER A 331 9.41 -4.96 12.94
CA SER A 331 8.16 -4.31 13.36
C SER A 331 8.46 -3.14 14.29
N VAL A 332 7.90 -1.97 14.02
CA VAL A 332 8.04 -0.76 14.84
C VAL A 332 6.81 -0.63 15.73
N PRO A 333 6.92 -0.86 17.04
CA PRO A 333 5.77 -0.80 17.94
C PRO A 333 5.25 0.63 18.09
N ILE A 334 3.95 0.75 18.39
CA ILE A 334 3.29 2.03 18.73
C ILE A 334 2.91 2.12 20.21
N ILE A 335 3.43 1.21 21.00
CA ILE A 335 3.30 1.14 22.46
C ILE A 335 4.66 0.87 23.09
N ALA A 336 4.78 1.14 24.38
CA ALA A 336 5.95 0.77 25.15
C ALA A 336 6.15 -0.75 25.14
N THR A 337 7.34 -1.18 24.80
CA THR A 337 7.76 -2.60 24.76
C THR A 337 9.17 -2.74 25.33
N ASN A 338 9.64 -3.99 25.46
CA ASN A 338 11.03 -4.28 25.79
C ASN A 338 11.87 -4.66 24.55
N ASP A 339 11.43 -4.25 23.35
CA ASP A 339 12.15 -4.56 22.12
C ASP A 339 13.39 -3.67 21.97
N ASN A 340 14.56 -4.28 22.05
CA ASN A 340 15.86 -3.63 21.92
C ASN A 340 16.40 -3.65 20.48
N THR A 341 15.61 -4.13 19.51
CA THR A 341 15.97 -4.05 18.08
C THR A 341 16.21 -2.61 17.70
N ARG A 342 17.24 -2.39 16.89
CA ARG A 342 17.64 -1.04 16.46
C ARG A 342 17.40 -0.83 14.99
N MET A 343 17.12 0.42 14.65
CA MET A 343 17.11 0.88 13.27
C MET A 343 18.53 1.01 12.73
N GLU A 344 18.71 0.64 11.45
CA GLU A 344 20.01 0.63 10.80
C GLU A 344 20.06 1.61 9.61
N GLU A 345 21.28 1.94 9.19
CA GLU A 345 21.52 2.82 8.04
C GLU A 345 21.01 2.21 6.74
N ASN A 346 20.39 3.01 5.88
CA ASN A 346 19.74 2.66 4.61
C ASN A 346 18.49 1.78 4.74
N GLU A 347 17.96 1.57 5.91
CA GLU A 347 16.66 0.95 6.07
C GLU A 347 15.54 1.93 5.73
N ILE A 348 14.44 1.37 5.24
CA ILE A 348 13.21 2.09 4.92
C ILE A 348 12.14 1.56 5.88
N TYR A 349 11.36 2.46 6.43
CA TYR A 349 10.29 2.12 7.37
C TYR A 349 8.99 2.83 7.02
N ALA A 350 7.89 2.14 7.23
CA ALA A 350 6.58 2.70 7.46
C ALA A 350 6.51 3.09 8.95
N ILE A 351 6.43 4.38 9.23
CA ILE A 351 6.12 4.88 10.57
C ILE A 351 4.64 5.23 10.55
N GLU A 352 3.85 4.30 11.06
CA GLU A 352 2.41 4.38 11.12
C GLU A 352 1.90 4.28 12.55
N THR A 353 0.81 4.95 12.82
CA THR A 353 0.17 4.95 14.13
C THR A 353 -1.32 4.77 13.99
N PHE A 354 -1.88 4.00 14.90
CA PHE A 354 -3.30 3.70 14.98
C PHE A 354 -3.85 4.06 16.35
N ALA A 355 -4.84 4.92 16.36
CA ALA A 355 -5.55 5.31 17.57
C ALA A 355 -7.02 4.92 17.50
N THR A 356 -7.63 4.62 18.64
CA THR A 356 -9.04 4.20 18.74
C THR A 356 -9.71 4.70 19.98
N THR A 357 -11.03 4.90 19.87
CA THR A 357 -11.93 5.13 21.01
C THR A 357 -12.46 3.82 21.63
N GLY A 358 -12.05 2.69 21.07
CA GLY A 358 -12.52 1.35 21.42
C GLY A 358 -11.67 0.65 22.47
N ARG A 359 -11.44 -0.64 22.24
CA ARG A 359 -10.70 -1.50 23.17
C ARG A 359 -9.19 -1.29 23.11
N GLY A 360 -8.66 -0.78 21.99
CA GLY A 360 -7.21 -0.69 21.72
C GLY A 360 -6.60 -2.02 21.29
N TYR A 361 -7.39 -2.86 20.65
CA TYR A 361 -6.95 -4.16 20.14
C TYR A 361 -7.87 -4.60 19.00
N VAL A 362 -7.32 -4.96 17.86
CA VAL A 362 -8.07 -5.41 16.69
C VAL A 362 -8.10 -6.92 16.58
N THR A 363 -9.15 -7.42 15.95
CA THR A 363 -9.35 -8.82 15.59
C THR A 363 -9.70 -8.93 14.11
N GLU A 364 -9.40 -10.06 13.51
CA GLU A 364 -9.66 -10.32 12.10
C GLU A 364 -11.17 -10.37 11.82
N GLY A 365 -11.58 -9.66 10.78
CA GLY A 365 -12.93 -9.73 10.20
C GLY A 365 -13.06 -10.91 9.22
N SER A 366 -14.30 -11.16 8.77
CA SER A 366 -14.61 -12.32 7.93
C SER A 366 -14.42 -12.11 6.43
N ASP A 367 -14.52 -10.87 5.95
CA ASP A 367 -14.58 -10.58 4.51
C ASP A 367 -13.24 -10.11 3.94
N CYS A 368 -12.34 -11.06 3.73
CA CYS A 368 -10.99 -10.81 3.24
C CYS A 368 -10.99 -10.30 1.80
N SER A 369 -10.27 -9.22 1.56
CA SER A 369 -10.09 -8.60 0.25
C SER A 369 -8.63 -8.51 -0.19
N HIS A 370 -7.70 -8.41 0.75
CA HIS A 370 -6.26 -8.31 0.52
C HIS A 370 -5.56 -9.66 0.61
N TYR A 371 -4.63 -9.89 -0.30
CA TYR A 371 -3.86 -11.13 -0.37
C TYR A 371 -2.42 -10.82 -0.77
N MET A 372 -1.48 -11.66 -0.32
CA MET A 372 -0.08 -11.56 -0.72
C MET A 372 0.52 -12.96 -0.83
N LYS A 373 1.46 -13.16 -1.75
CA LYS A 373 2.18 -14.42 -1.85
C LYS A 373 3.17 -14.56 -0.69
N TYR A 374 3.22 -15.75 -0.07
CA TYR A 374 4.31 -16.08 0.85
C TYR A 374 5.64 -16.10 0.07
N TYR A 375 6.65 -15.42 0.59
CA TYR A 375 8.00 -15.41 0.02
C TYR A 375 9.02 -16.16 0.88
N ASP A 376 8.67 -16.45 2.14
CA ASP A 376 9.57 -17.04 3.12
C ASP A 376 9.66 -18.56 3.01
N ASN A 377 8.81 -19.19 2.19
CA ASN A 377 8.81 -20.63 2.03
C ASN A 377 9.23 -21.04 0.60
N PRO A 378 10.53 -21.34 0.38
CA PRO A 378 11.04 -21.72 -0.94
C PRO A 378 10.51 -23.06 -1.44
N PHE A 379 9.88 -23.87 -0.58
CA PHE A 379 9.28 -25.16 -0.93
C PHE A 379 7.88 -25.04 -1.53
N LEU A 380 7.23 -23.88 -1.37
CA LEU A 380 5.90 -23.63 -1.92
C LEU A 380 5.99 -23.15 -3.38
N ASN A 381 5.61 -24.01 -4.29
CA ASN A 381 5.60 -23.74 -5.73
C ASN A 381 4.31 -24.24 -6.37
N GLU A 382 4.21 -24.15 -7.70
CA GLU A 382 3.04 -24.59 -8.46
C GLU A 382 2.66 -26.06 -8.24
N ASN A 383 3.59 -26.91 -7.80
CA ASN A 383 3.33 -28.32 -7.52
C ASN A 383 2.67 -28.53 -6.15
N SER A 384 2.67 -27.53 -5.27
CA SER A 384 2.03 -27.57 -3.95
C SER A 384 0.50 -27.56 -4.03
N THR A 385 -0.07 -27.15 -5.17
CA THR A 385 -1.53 -27.26 -5.43
C THR A 385 -1.82 -28.24 -6.55
N ARG A 386 -2.91 -29.02 -6.38
CA ARG A 386 -3.37 -30.00 -7.40
C ARG A 386 -4.40 -29.38 -8.35
N LEU A 387 -5.06 -28.29 -7.97
CA LEU A 387 -6.13 -27.67 -8.72
C LEU A 387 -5.58 -26.91 -9.94
N LYS A 388 -5.95 -27.32 -11.16
CA LYS A 388 -5.47 -26.68 -12.41
C LYS A 388 -5.76 -25.17 -12.45
N SER A 389 -6.96 -24.75 -12.03
CA SER A 389 -7.30 -23.31 -11.97
C SER A 389 -6.46 -22.54 -10.96
N ALA A 390 -6.03 -23.17 -9.86
CA ALA A 390 -5.11 -22.54 -8.88
C ALA A 390 -3.71 -22.36 -9.48
N LYS A 391 -3.20 -23.31 -10.26
CA LYS A 391 -1.93 -23.17 -10.98
C LYS A 391 -1.97 -22.01 -11.98
N ILE A 392 -3.06 -21.90 -12.76
CA ILE A 392 -3.26 -20.80 -13.71
C ILE A 392 -3.32 -19.46 -12.98
N LEU A 393 -4.08 -19.38 -11.89
CA LEU A 393 -4.18 -18.17 -11.07
C LEU A 393 -2.83 -17.78 -10.47
N LEU A 394 -2.07 -18.75 -9.94
CA LEU A 394 -0.72 -18.51 -9.39
C LEU A 394 0.25 -17.99 -10.47
N GLY A 395 0.18 -18.53 -11.69
CA GLY A 395 0.93 -18.00 -12.83
C GLY A 395 0.60 -16.54 -13.11
N GLY A 396 -0.69 -16.17 -13.10
CA GLY A 396 -1.13 -14.77 -13.21
C GLY A 396 -0.64 -13.90 -12.05
N ILE A 397 -0.74 -14.38 -10.81
CA ILE A 397 -0.24 -13.65 -9.63
C ILE A 397 1.27 -13.42 -9.75
N ASN A 398 2.04 -14.44 -10.11
CA ASN A 398 3.49 -14.30 -10.29
C ASN A 398 3.87 -13.28 -11.36
N THR A 399 3.11 -13.24 -12.46
CA THR A 399 3.37 -12.32 -13.57
C THR A 399 3.04 -10.87 -13.24
N HIS A 400 1.90 -10.63 -12.55
CA HIS A 400 1.37 -9.28 -12.37
C HIS A 400 1.71 -8.65 -11.02
N PHE A 401 1.89 -9.46 -9.97
CA PHE A 401 2.09 -8.96 -8.61
C PHE A 401 3.40 -9.46 -7.98
N GLY A 402 3.90 -10.63 -8.39
CA GLY A 402 5.11 -11.19 -7.76
C GLY A 402 4.89 -11.44 -6.27
N THR A 403 5.62 -10.70 -5.42
CA THR A 403 5.50 -10.68 -3.96
C THR A 403 4.70 -9.49 -3.43
N LEU A 404 4.25 -8.58 -4.31
CA LEU A 404 3.40 -7.46 -3.92
C LEU A 404 1.99 -7.94 -3.52
N ALA A 405 1.35 -7.22 -2.62
CA ALA A 405 -0.04 -7.49 -2.25
C ALA A 405 -1.00 -7.18 -3.41
N PHE A 406 -2.12 -7.90 -3.45
CA PHE A 406 -3.16 -7.73 -4.45
C PHE A 406 -4.55 -7.93 -3.85
N CYS A 407 -5.60 -7.56 -4.60
CA CYS A 407 -6.98 -7.74 -4.19
C CYS A 407 -7.82 -8.47 -5.24
N ARG A 408 -9.01 -8.92 -4.83
CA ARG A 408 -9.93 -9.66 -5.71
C ARG A 408 -10.42 -8.81 -6.90
N ARG A 409 -10.61 -7.49 -6.72
CA ARG A 409 -10.97 -6.56 -7.81
C ARG A 409 -9.92 -6.58 -8.93
N TRP A 410 -8.64 -6.60 -8.57
CA TRP A 410 -7.55 -6.64 -9.55
C TRP A 410 -7.49 -7.96 -10.31
N LEU A 411 -7.81 -9.08 -9.65
CA LEU A 411 -7.93 -10.37 -10.34
C LEU A 411 -9.03 -10.36 -11.40
N ASP A 412 -10.20 -9.76 -11.08
CA ASP A 412 -11.28 -9.59 -12.05
C ASP A 412 -10.88 -8.69 -13.22
N GLN A 413 -10.20 -7.57 -12.97
CA GLN A 413 -9.66 -6.67 -14.00
C GLN A 413 -8.67 -7.37 -14.95
N LEU A 414 -7.96 -8.38 -14.47
CA LEU A 414 -7.03 -9.21 -15.25
C LEU A 414 -7.73 -10.40 -15.95
N GLY A 415 -9.05 -10.52 -15.83
CA GLY A 415 -9.84 -11.57 -16.47
C GLY A 415 -9.96 -12.87 -15.67
N PHE A 416 -9.48 -12.92 -14.43
CA PHE A 416 -9.63 -14.10 -13.55
C PHE A 416 -10.99 -14.09 -12.82
N ASN A 417 -12.11 -13.89 -13.53
CA ASN A 417 -13.45 -13.67 -12.96
C ASN A 417 -14.00 -14.84 -12.11
N LYS A 418 -13.42 -16.03 -12.17
CA LYS A 418 -13.81 -17.22 -11.39
C LYS A 418 -12.71 -17.65 -10.42
N HIS A 419 -12.03 -16.72 -9.82
CA HIS A 419 -10.85 -16.97 -8.99
C HIS A 419 -11.16 -17.54 -7.60
N ALA A 420 -12.40 -17.45 -7.07
CA ALA A 420 -12.70 -17.71 -5.66
C ALA A 420 -12.22 -19.09 -5.16
N LEU A 421 -12.55 -20.18 -5.87
CA LEU A 421 -12.12 -21.53 -5.49
C LEU A 421 -10.61 -21.73 -5.68
N ALA A 422 -10.04 -21.16 -6.74
CA ALA A 422 -8.61 -21.22 -7.01
C ALA A 422 -7.81 -20.46 -5.92
N LEU A 423 -8.25 -19.25 -5.56
CA LEU A 423 -7.65 -18.44 -4.51
C LEU A 423 -7.74 -19.14 -3.15
N LYS A 424 -8.92 -19.70 -2.81
CA LYS A 424 -9.07 -20.51 -1.59
C LYS A 424 -8.09 -21.69 -1.57
N SER A 425 -7.93 -22.41 -2.67
CA SER A 425 -6.95 -23.50 -2.75
C SER A 425 -5.51 -23.05 -2.54
N LEU A 426 -5.15 -21.87 -3.03
CA LEU A 426 -3.82 -21.29 -2.82
C LEU A 426 -3.60 -20.85 -1.36
N VAL A 427 -4.65 -20.36 -0.69
CA VAL A 427 -4.63 -20.02 0.73
C VAL A 427 -4.52 -21.28 1.59
N ASP A 428 -5.36 -22.30 1.32
CA ASP A 428 -5.34 -23.57 2.05
C ASP A 428 -4.00 -24.33 1.88
N SER A 429 -3.25 -24.07 0.80
CA SER A 429 -1.91 -24.60 0.53
C SER A 429 -0.78 -23.71 1.04
N GLU A 430 -1.07 -22.65 1.79
CA GLU A 430 -0.12 -21.68 2.33
C GLU A 430 0.78 -21.00 1.28
N ILE A 431 0.35 -20.97 0.01
CA ILE A 431 1.05 -20.25 -1.07
C ILE A 431 0.69 -18.77 -1.05
N ILE A 432 -0.57 -18.46 -0.72
CA ILE A 432 -1.11 -17.11 -0.60
C ILE A 432 -1.58 -16.89 0.83
N ARG A 433 -1.13 -15.76 1.41
CA ARG A 433 -1.57 -15.30 2.73
C ARG A 433 -2.75 -14.34 2.58
N PRO A 434 -3.87 -14.56 3.28
CA PRO A 434 -4.94 -13.60 3.38
C PRO A 434 -4.60 -12.51 4.42
N TYR A 435 -5.06 -11.30 4.17
CA TYR A 435 -5.01 -10.16 5.08
C TYR A 435 -6.43 -9.64 5.27
N PRO A 436 -7.17 -10.21 6.23
CA PRO A 436 -8.54 -9.79 6.50
C PRO A 436 -8.60 -8.39 7.11
N PRO A 437 -9.77 -7.70 7.04
CA PRO A 437 -9.97 -6.45 7.75
C PRO A 437 -9.72 -6.61 9.25
N LEU A 438 -9.09 -5.60 9.84
CA LEU A 438 -8.71 -5.58 11.25
C LEU A 438 -9.64 -4.64 12.02
N ASN A 439 -10.50 -5.21 12.86
CA ASN A 439 -11.59 -4.50 13.50
C ASN A 439 -11.40 -4.40 15.03
N ASP A 440 -11.59 -3.21 15.58
CA ASP A 440 -11.86 -3.01 17.00
C ASP A 440 -13.36 -3.31 17.29
N ILE A 441 -13.84 -3.00 18.47
CA ILE A 441 -15.25 -3.23 18.83
C ILE A 441 -16.19 -2.37 17.98
N SER A 442 -17.30 -2.96 17.57
CA SER A 442 -18.34 -2.24 16.83
C SER A 442 -18.83 -1.01 17.60
N GLY A 443 -19.00 0.10 16.88
CA GLY A 443 -19.41 1.39 17.45
C GLY A 443 -18.25 2.25 17.97
N SER A 444 -17.01 1.77 17.91
CA SER A 444 -15.83 2.60 18.12
C SER A 444 -15.37 3.26 16.81
N PHE A 445 -14.45 4.19 16.93
CA PHE A 445 -13.81 4.89 15.82
C PHE A 445 -12.30 4.73 15.91
N SER A 446 -11.64 4.63 14.76
CA SER A 446 -10.19 4.55 14.69
C SER A 446 -9.63 5.51 13.64
N SER A 447 -8.42 5.99 13.88
CA SER A 447 -7.63 6.82 12.97
C SER A 447 -6.29 6.17 12.69
N GLN A 448 -5.73 6.41 11.50
CA GLN A 448 -4.39 6.00 11.06
C GLN A 448 -3.71 7.19 10.40
N MET A 449 -2.44 7.38 10.69
CA MET A 449 -1.55 8.25 9.93
C MET A 449 -0.22 7.54 9.73
N GLU A 450 0.39 7.75 8.56
CA GLU A 450 1.57 7.01 8.16
C GLU A 450 2.45 7.76 7.17
N HIS A 451 3.76 7.60 7.34
CA HIS A 451 4.76 8.03 6.38
C HIS A 451 5.87 7.00 6.17
N THR A 452 6.35 6.92 4.93
CA THR A 452 7.59 6.23 4.60
C THR A 452 8.81 7.12 4.91
N ILE A 453 9.70 6.60 5.75
CA ILE A 453 10.98 7.23 6.09
C ILE A 453 12.16 6.39 5.59
N LEU A 454 13.19 7.06 5.08
CA LEU A 454 14.48 6.47 4.70
C LEU A 454 15.57 6.97 5.64
N LEU A 455 16.31 6.07 6.26
CA LEU A 455 17.44 6.38 7.12
C LEU A 455 18.72 6.49 6.28
N ARG A 456 18.92 7.64 5.63
CA ARG A 456 20.12 7.92 4.83
C ARG A 456 21.37 7.98 5.70
N PRO A 457 22.57 7.72 5.17
CA PRO A 457 23.80 7.87 5.90
C PRO A 457 23.98 9.23 6.61
N SER A 458 23.57 10.32 5.99
CA SER A 458 23.79 11.68 6.52
C SER A 458 22.58 12.30 7.21
N CYS A 459 21.35 11.87 6.88
CA CYS A 459 20.11 12.46 7.39
C CYS A 459 18.96 11.46 7.28
N LYS A 460 17.81 11.78 7.89
CA LYS A 460 16.55 11.08 7.63
C LYS A 460 15.79 11.79 6.52
N GLU A 461 15.12 11.04 5.64
CA GLU A 461 14.26 11.61 4.61
C GLU A 461 12.85 11.01 4.72
N VAL A 462 11.84 11.83 5.03
CA VAL A 462 10.43 11.42 5.02
C VAL A 462 9.93 11.54 3.59
N ILE A 463 10.04 10.45 2.84
CA ILE A 463 9.83 10.43 1.38
C ILE A 463 8.40 10.81 0.99
N SER A 464 7.40 10.36 1.75
CA SER A 464 5.97 10.57 1.47
C SER A 464 5.42 11.88 1.99
N ARG A 465 6.23 12.69 2.74
CA ARG A 465 5.79 13.97 3.28
C ARG A 465 5.27 14.89 2.18
N GLY A 466 4.11 15.49 2.40
CA GLY A 466 3.48 16.47 1.53
C GLY A 466 3.28 17.80 2.26
N TYR A 467 2.59 18.73 1.58
CA TYR A 467 2.15 19.98 2.21
C TYR A 467 0.82 19.82 2.97
N ASP A 468 0.18 18.66 2.85
CA ASP A 468 -1.08 18.28 3.48
C ASP A 468 -0.86 17.68 4.89
N PHE A 469 0.16 16.88 5.05
CA PHE A 469 0.57 16.31 6.34
C PHE A 469 1.98 15.72 6.23
#